data_fe8cd7bcd49491160402d8f64fb503f3
#
_entry.id   fe8cd7bcd49491160402d8f64fb503f3
#
_cell.length_a   1.000
_cell.length_b   1.000
_cell.length_c   1.000
_cell.angle_alpha   90.00
_cell.angle_beta   90.00
_cell.angle_gamma   90.00
#
_symmetry.space_group_name_H-M   'P 1'
#
loop_
_entity.id
_entity.type
_entity.pdbx_description
1 polymer ?
#
loop_
_entity_poly.entity_id
_entity_poly.type
_entity_poly.pdbx_seq_one_letter_code
_entity_poly.pdbx_strand_id
1 'polypeptide(L)'
;LKALYGEASRLTVMNAALDRIEAVLNETELPDKGTAHIPNESSGSPEICFDNVTFAYQDKEVLHNISFSMQKNTMTALVGPSGGGKSTIVNLLARLWDVKSGKVTIRGTDIRDVPLAELMEQISMVFQRVYLFQDTIYNNISMGKPDATEEEVYEAAKKARCYDFIMALPDGFQTVIGEGGATLS
;
A
#
# COMPACT_ATOMS: atom_id res chain seq x y z
N LEU A 1 16.71 37.18 32.11
CA LEU A 1 17.56 36.13 31.52
C LEU A 1 16.89 34.78 31.47
N LYS A 2 16.32 34.20 32.57
CA LYS A 2 15.62 32.89 32.54
C LYS A 2 14.44 32.83 31.56
N ALA A 3 13.63 33.90 31.45
CA ALA A 3 12.53 33.97 30.51
C ALA A 3 13.01 33.94 29.05
N LEU A 4 14.08 34.65 28.71
CA LEU A 4 14.68 34.63 27.37
C LEU A 4 15.21 33.24 26.95
N TYR A 5 15.80 32.51 27.89
CA TYR A 5 16.23 31.13 27.64
C TYR A 5 15.04 30.17 27.38
N GLY A 6 13.94 30.35 28.11
CA GLY A 6 12.73 29.56 27.90
C GLY A 6 12.11 29.80 26.53
N GLU A 7 12.06 31.03 26.07
CA GLU A 7 11.53 31.37 24.72
C GLU A 7 12.46 30.88 23.61
N ALA A 8 13.79 31.01 23.78
CA ALA A 8 14.74 30.47 22.81
C ALA A 8 14.60 28.95 22.64
N SER A 9 14.42 28.19 23.73
CA SER A 9 14.20 26.75 23.67
C SER A 9 12.88 26.39 22.96
N ARG A 10 11.81 27.15 23.18
CA ARG A 10 10.53 26.97 22.49
C ARG A 10 10.66 27.21 20.98
N LEU A 11 11.35 28.29 20.58
CA LEU A 11 11.62 28.59 19.17
C LEU A 11 12.43 27.48 18.50
N THR A 12 13.42 26.92 19.18
CA THR A 12 14.22 25.80 18.65
C THR A 12 13.36 24.55 18.40
N VAL A 13 12.49 24.20 19.35
CA VAL A 13 11.56 23.05 19.17
C VAL A 13 10.56 23.31 18.04
N MET A 14 10.04 24.55 17.98
CA MET A 14 9.11 24.94 16.92
C MET A 14 9.77 24.88 15.54
N ASN A 15 10.98 25.43 15.39
CA ASN A 15 11.71 25.36 14.13
C ASN A 15 12.00 23.91 13.74
N ALA A 16 12.44 23.06 14.66
CA ALA A 16 12.64 21.63 14.37
C ALA A 16 11.36 20.89 13.96
N ALA A 17 10.20 21.33 14.45
CA ALA A 17 8.91 20.79 14.01
C ALA A 17 8.55 21.31 12.61
N LEU A 18 8.77 22.59 12.33
CA LEU A 18 8.57 23.19 11.01
C LEU A 18 9.47 22.53 9.96
N ASP A 19 10.76 22.34 10.25
CA ASP A 19 11.71 21.68 9.35
C ASP A 19 11.23 20.27 8.96
N ARG A 20 10.64 19.52 9.90
CA ARG A 20 10.07 18.19 9.63
C ARG A 20 8.82 18.27 8.74
N ILE A 21 7.98 19.25 8.95
CA ILE A 21 6.80 19.48 8.11
C ILE A 21 7.23 19.88 6.71
N GLU A 22 8.17 20.82 6.60
CA GLU A 22 8.72 21.24 5.31
C GLU A 22 9.39 20.08 4.56
N ALA A 23 10.13 19.23 5.26
CA ALA A 23 10.75 18.05 4.66
C ALA A 23 9.70 17.12 3.99
N VAL A 24 8.54 16.94 4.63
CA VAL A 24 7.44 16.13 4.06
C VAL A 24 6.75 16.86 2.91
N LEU A 25 6.49 18.16 3.05
CA LEU A 25 5.80 18.95 2.01
C LEU A 25 6.66 19.16 0.76
N ASN A 26 7.98 19.16 0.91
CA ASN A 26 8.92 19.31 -0.20
C ASN A 26 9.37 17.97 -0.80
N GLU A 27 8.86 16.83 -0.28
CA GLU A 27 9.16 15.52 -0.87
C GLU A 27 8.61 15.46 -2.29
N THR A 28 9.41 14.92 -3.19
CA THR A 28 9.01 14.82 -4.60
C THR A 28 7.98 13.71 -4.77
N GLU A 29 6.79 14.06 -5.23
CA GLU A 29 5.76 13.09 -5.57
C GLU A 29 6.21 12.20 -6.73
N LEU A 30 5.75 10.94 -6.70
CA LEU A 30 5.94 10.05 -7.85
C LEU A 30 5.23 10.65 -9.08
N PRO A 31 5.91 10.67 -10.25
CA PRO A 31 5.30 11.23 -11.45
C PRO A 31 4.10 10.39 -11.89
N ASP A 32 2.91 10.98 -11.88
CA ASP A 32 1.67 10.36 -12.38
C ASP A 32 1.32 10.99 -13.75
N LYS A 33 2.11 10.66 -14.77
CA LYS A 33 1.97 11.15 -16.14
C LYS A 33 1.58 10.05 -17.13
N GLY A 34 1.27 8.86 -16.61
CA GLY A 34 0.89 7.72 -17.41
C GLY A 34 -0.41 7.96 -18.17
N THR A 35 -0.47 7.47 -19.42
CA THR A 35 -1.67 7.51 -20.28
C THR A 35 -1.98 6.15 -20.90
N ALA A 36 -1.16 5.15 -20.62
CA ALA A 36 -1.40 3.79 -21.06
C ALA A 36 -2.48 3.11 -20.19
N HIS A 37 -3.17 2.16 -20.78
CA HIS A 37 -4.17 1.35 -20.08
C HIS A 37 -3.68 -0.08 -19.91
N ILE A 38 -4.05 -0.69 -18.79
CA ILE A 38 -3.79 -2.11 -18.56
C ILE A 38 -4.83 -2.92 -19.34
N PRO A 39 -4.42 -3.80 -20.28
CA PRO A 39 -5.37 -4.62 -21.02
C PRO A 39 -6.19 -5.53 -20.11
N ASN A 40 -7.48 -5.75 -20.40
CA ASN A 40 -8.33 -6.65 -19.63
C ASN A 40 -7.86 -8.10 -19.70
N GLU A 41 -7.19 -8.49 -20.77
CA GLU A 41 -6.62 -9.82 -20.97
C GLU A 41 -5.16 -9.74 -21.40
N SER A 42 -4.36 -10.70 -20.94
CA SER A 42 -2.97 -10.84 -21.35
C SER A 42 -2.91 -11.52 -22.72
N SER A 43 -2.58 -10.78 -23.78
CA SER A 43 -2.34 -11.32 -25.13
C SER A 43 -0.99 -12.11 -25.17
N GLY A 44 -0.90 -13.22 -24.45
CA GLY A 44 0.30 -14.05 -24.38
C GLY A 44 1.40 -13.54 -23.44
N SER A 45 1.22 -12.40 -22.80
CA SER A 45 2.13 -11.88 -21.77
C SER A 45 1.82 -12.48 -20.40
N PRO A 46 2.82 -12.61 -19.50
CA PRO A 46 2.54 -12.91 -18.09
C PRO A 46 1.61 -11.87 -17.46
N GLU A 47 0.88 -12.25 -16.43
CA GLU A 47 0.05 -11.30 -15.66
C GLU A 47 0.92 -10.19 -15.05
N ILE A 48 2.05 -10.58 -14.45
CA ILE A 48 3.03 -9.67 -13.87
C ILE A 48 4.42 -10.09 -14.34
N CYS A 49 5.26 -9.14 -14.72
CA CYS A 49 6.65 -9.40 -15.04
C CYS A 49 7.57 -8.34 -14.43
N PHE A 50 8.62 -8.80 -13.77
CA PHE A 50 9.79 -8.02 -13.38
C PHE A 50 10.88 -8.32 -14.40
N ASP A 51 11.40 -7.30 -15.07
CA ASP A 51 12.40 -7.42 -16.11
C ASP A 51 13.63 -6.58 -15.77
N ASN A 52 14.71 -7.25 -15.41
CA ASN A 52 16.01 -6.66 -15.04
C ASN A 52 15.90 -5.55 -13.98
N VAL A 53 15.03 -5.74 -12.98
CA VAL A 53 14.73 -4.73 -11.98
C VAL A 53 15.87 -4.57 -10.98
N THR A 54 16.40 -3.36 -10.88
CA THR A 54 17.30 -2.91 -9.80
C THR A 54 16.63 -1.80 -9.01
N PHE A 55 16.74 -1.87 -7.69
CA PHE A 55 16.13 -0.89 -6.81
C PHE A 55 16.99 -0.60 -5.58
N ALA A 56 16.99 0.65 -5.16
CA ALA A 56 17.65 1.13 -3.94
C ALA A 56 16.70 2.06 -3.15
N TYR A 57 16.68 1.92 -1.84
CA TYR A 57 16.17 2.97 -0.97
C TYR A 57 17.32 3.96 -0.72
N GLN A 58 17.19 5.18 -1.24
CA GLN A 58 18.29 6.15 -1.26
C GLN A 58 19.54 5.53 -1.92
N ASP A 59 20.64 5.41 -1.20
CA ASP A 59 21.91 4.87 -1.70
C ASP A 59 22.08 3.36 -1.45
N LYS A 60 21.17 2.74 -0.70
CA LYS A 60 21.28 1.32 -0.36
C LYS A 60 20.53 0.47 -1.37
N GLU A 61 21.26 -0.21 -2.24
CA GLU A 61 20.66 -1.20 -3.15
C GLU A 61 20.11 -2.41 -2.40
N VAL A 62 18.90 -2.81 -2.76
CA VAL A 62 18.13 -3.90 -2.15
C VAL A 62 17.80 -4.98 -3.18
N LEU A 63 17.54 -4.59 -4.43
CA LEU A 63 17.27 -5.51 -5.53
C LEU A 63 18.30 -5.30 -6.63
N HIS A 64 18.90 -6.40 -7.10
CA HIS A 64 19.99 -6.39 -8.06
C HIS A 64 19.59 -7.22 -9.28
N ASN A 65 19.17 -6.56 -10.38
CA ASN A 65 18.89 -7.18 -11.67
C ASN A 65 17.94 -8.39 -11.57
N ILE A 66 16.79 -8.21 -10.90
CA ILE A 66 15.82 -9.29 -10.68
C ILE A 66 14.90 -9.42 -11.89
N SER A 67 14.73 -10.66 -12.37
CA SER A 67 13.80 -10.98 -13.45
C SER A 67 13.00 -12.22 -13.07
N PHE A 68 11.68 -12.12 -13.12
CA PHE A 68 10.73 -13.23 -12.96
C PHE A 68 9.35 -12.83 -13.46
N SER A 69 8.47 -13.79 -13.62
CA SER A 69 7.10 -13.55 -14.04
C SER A 69 6.10 -14.36 -13.23
N MET A 70 4.88 -13.83 -13.14
CA MET A 70 3.74 -14.48 -12.50
C MET A 70 2.63 -14.66 -13.53
N GLN A 71 1.97 -15.80 -13.50
CA GLN A 71 0.89 -16.11 -14.43
C GLN A 71 -0.47 -15.77 -13.81
N LYS A 72 -1.44 -15.49 -14.66
CA LYS A 72 -2.83 -15.25 -14.25
C LYS A 72 -3.38 -16.47 -13.48
N ASN A 73 -4.16 -16.19 -12.43
CA ASN A 73 -4.79 -17.21 -11.58
C ASN A 73 -3.80 -18.18 -10.90
N THR A 74 -2.58 -17.75 -10.62
CA THR A 74 -1.61 -18.53 -9.86
C THR A 74 -1.31 -17.88 -8.51
N MET A 75 -0.87 -18.70 -7.56
CA MET A 75 -0.32 -18.22 -6.29
C MET A 75 1.21 -18.26 -6.39
N THR A 76 1.86 -17.13 -6.17
CA THR A 76 3.32 -17.02 -6.14
C THR A 76 3.79 -16.70 -4.73
N ALA A 77 4.67 -17.52 -4.18
CA ALA A 77 5.28 -17.29 -2.87
C ALA A 77 6.71 -16.75 -3.02
N LEU A 78 6.97 -15.61 -2.38
CA LEU A 78 8.31 -15.03 -2.25
C LEU A 78 8.96 -15.56 -0.97
N VAL A 79 9.98 -16.42 -1.09
CA VAL A 79 10.69 -17.03 0.03
C VAL A 79 12.12 -16.52 0.10
N GLY A 80 12.67 -16.43 1.30
CA GLY A 80 14.05 -15.99 1.52
C GLY A 80 14.26 -15.40 2.90
N PRO A 81 15.51 -15.06 3.26
CA PRO A 81 15.84 -14.51 4.58
C PRO A 81 15.19 -13.14 4.82
N SER A 82 15.14 -12.73 6.09
CA SER A 82 14.76 -11.37 6.44
C SER A 82 15.72 -10.35 5.79
N GLY A 83 15.17 -9.27 5.26
CA GLY A 83 15.96 -8.27 4.51
C GLY A 83 16.28 -8.65 3.06
N GLY A 84 15.85 -9.83 2.56
CA GLY A 84 16.09 -10.28 1.18
C GLY A 84 15.24 -9.59 0.10
N GLY A 85 14.65 -8.43 0.35
CA GLY A 85 13.93 -7.63 -0.65
C GLY A 85 12.49 -8.08 -0.95
N LYS A 86 11.93 -9.08 -0.24
CA LYS A 86 10.56 -9.60 -0.50
C LYS A 86 9.49 -8.51 -0.43
N SER A 87 9.47 -7.74 0.64
CA SER A 87 8.52 -6.62 0.79
C SER A 87 8.77 -5.50 -0.23
N THR A 88 10.03 -5.29 -0.62
CA THR A 88 10.40 -4.33 -1.66
C THR A 88 9.80 -4.71 -3.01
N ILE A 89 9.81 -6.00 -3.38
CA ILE A 89 9.17 -6.50 -4.61
C ILE A 89 7.68 -6.16 -4.61
N VAL A 90 6.98 -6.42 -3.49
CA VAL A 90 5.54 -6.11 -3.35
C VAL A 90 5.28 -4.59 -3.41
N ASN A 91 6.12 -3.79 -2.76
CA ASN A 91 6.01 -2.32 -2.79
C ASN A 91 6.25 -1.75 -4.20
N LEU A 92 7.18 -2.33 -4.96
CA LEU A 92 7.42 -1.92 -6.34
C LEU A 92 6.27 -2.32 -7.27
N LEU A 93 5.65 -3.49 -7.06
CA LEU A 93 4.47 -3.90 -7.81
C LEU A 93 3.30 -2.93 -7.59
N ALA A 94 3.09 -2.49 -6.34
CA ALA A 94 2.10 -1.47 -5.99
C ALA A 94 2.53 -0.04 -6.36
N ARG A 95 3.70 0.11 -7.01
CA ARG A 95 4.26 1.40 -7.38
C ARG A 95 4.28 2.41 -6.22
N LEU A 96 4.59 1.94 -4.99
CA LEU A 96 4.92 2.84 -3.87
C LEU A 96 6.29 3.49 -4.07
N TRP A 97 7.09 2.96 -5.00
CA TRP A 97 8.40 3.44 -5.44
C TRP A 97 8.60 3.08 -6.90
N ASP A 98 9.29 3.91 -7.66
CA ASP A 98 9.71 3.59 -9.01
C ASP A 98 11.07 2.85 -9.00
N VAL A 99 11.28 1.95 -9.95
CA VAL A 99 12.52 1.19 -10.08
C VAL A 99 13.66 2.09 -10.55
N LYS A 100 14.89 1.81 -10.11
CA LYS A 100 16.11 2.53 -10.55
C LYS A 100 16.48 2.15 -11.99
N SER A 101 16.32 0.87 -12.34
CA SER A 101 16.47 0.38 -13.71
C SER A 101 15.61 -0.86 -13.91
N GLY A 102 15.39 -1.22 -15.17
CA GLY A 102 14.46 -2.27 -15.54
C GLY A 102 13.01 -1.77 -15.55
N LYS A 103 12.08 -2.70 -15.53
CA LYS A 103 10.65 -2.39 -15.53
C LYS A 103 9.83 -3.45 -14.82
N VAL A 104 8.67 -3.01 -14.28
CA VAL A 104 7.62 -3.89 -13.79
C VAL A 104 6.42 -3.71 -14.71
N THR A 105 5.87 -4.82 -15.20
CA THR A 105 4.72 -4.78 -16.12
C THR A 105 3.55 -5.58 -15.59
N ILE A 106 2.34 -5.12 -15.87
CA ILE A 106 1.08 -5.86 -15.69
C ILE A 106 0.50 -6.09 -17.09
N ARG A 107 0.29 -7.34 -17.47
CA ARG A 107 -0.21 -7.76 -18.80
C ARG A 107 0.57 -7.11 -19.95
N GLY A 108 1.88 -6.92 -19.77
CA GLY A 108 2.79 -6.34 -20.74
C GLY A 108 2.92 -4.82 -20.70
N THR A 109 2.06 -4.09 -19.97
CA THR A 109 2.12 -2.64 -19.82
C THR A 109 3.00 -2.27 -18.63
N ASP A 110 3.96 -1.37 -18.82
CA ASP A 110 4.80 -0.83 -17.73
C ASP A 110 3.91 -0.03 -16.76
N ILE A 111 3.99 -0.35 -15.48
CA ILE A 111 3.17 0.30 -14.45
C ILE A 111 3.45 1.81 -14.33
N ARG A 112 4.61 2.28 -14.80
CA ARG A 112 4.96 3.72 -14.80
C ARG A 112 4.21 4.52 -15.87
N ASP A 113 3.77 3.82 -16.92
CA ASP A 113 3.04 4.44 -18.05
C ASP A 113 1.53 4.46 -17.80
N VAL A 114 1.04 3.81 -16.73
CA VAL A 114 -0.37 3.73 -16.34
C VAL A 114 -0.70 4.83 -15.32
N PRO A 115 -1.87 5.50 -15.41
CA PRO A 115 -2.35 6.38 -14.35
C PRO A 115 -2.41 5.65 -13.01
N LEU A 116 -1.96 6.29 -11.92
CA LEU A 116 -1.87 5.63 -10.62
C LEU A 116 -3.24 5.15 -10.12
N ALA A 117 -4.30 5.91 -10.38
CA ALA A 117 -5.66 5.52 -10.02
C ALA A 117 -6.07 4.19 -10.70
N GLU A 118 -5.82 4.03 -12.00
CA GLU A 118 -6.12 2.80 -12.74
C GLU A 118 -5.26 1.62 -12.24
N LEU A 119 -3.99 1.87 -11.92
CA LEU A 119 -3.12 0.85 -11.35
C LEU A 119 -3.66 0.36 -10.00
N MET A 120 -4.10 1.27 -9.13
CA MET A 120 -4.64 0.93 -7.80
C MET A 120 -5.94 0.12 -7.89
N GLU A 121 -6.75 0.30 -8.92
CA GLU A 121 -7.95 -0.52 -9.17
C GLU A 121 -7.62 -1.99 -9.49
N GLN A 122 -6.42 -2.27 -10.00
CA GLN A 122 -5.97 -3.61 -10.34
C GLN A 122 -5.31 -4.36 -9.18
N ILE A 123 -5.00 -3.66 -8.07
CA ILE A 123 -4.17 -4.19 -6.99
C ILE A 123 -4.93 -4.10 -5.67
N SER A 124 -4.91 -5.18 -4.91
CA SER A 124 -5.32 -5.18 -3.50
C SER A 124 -4.16 -5.64 -2.63
N MET A 125 -3.86 -4.89 -1.58
CA MET A 125 -2.74 -5.19 -0.67
C MET A 125 -3.24 -5.45 0.74
N VAL A 126 -2.65 -6.48 1.37
CA VAL A 126 -2.80 -6.72 2.80
C VAL A 126 -1.43 -6.50 3.46
N PHE A 127 -1.35 -5.46 4.29
CA PHE A 127 -0.11 -5.12 5.00
C PHE A 127 0.08 -5.99 6.24
N GLN A 128 1.32 -6.21 6.64
CA GLN A 128 1.65 -6.95 7.87
C GLN A 128 1.15 -6.21 9.12
N ARG A 129 1.18 -4.88 9.09
CA ARG A 129 0.55 -4.02 10.11
C ARG A 129 -0.70 -3.43 9.49
N VAL A 130 -1.85 -3.96 9.87
CA VAL A 130 -3.15 -3.43 9.45
C VAL A 130 -3.51 -2.28 10.38
N TYR A 131 -3.93 -1.17 9.80
CA TYR A 131 -4.51 -0.05 10.55
C TYR A 131 -6.03 -0.11 10.40
N LEU A 132 -6.73 -0.07 11.53
CA LEU A 132 -8.19 0.03 11.57
C LEU A 132 -8.55 1.41 12.07
N PHE A 133 -9.45 2.06 11.40
CA PHE A 133 -9.94 3.37 11.78
C PHE A 133 -10.94 3.26 12.92
N GLN A 134 -10.98 4.28 13.78
CA GLN A 134 -11.97 4.38 14.84
C GLN A 134 -13.37 4.64 14.24
N ASP A 135 -14.00 3.57 13.80
CA ASP A 135 -15.31 3.57 13.16
C ASP A 135 -15.93 2.17 13.27
N THR A 136 -17.12 1.97 12.72
CA THR A 136 -17.75 0.65 12.70
C THR A 136 -16.94 -0.34 11.85
N ILE A 137 -17.12 -1.65 12.11
CA ILE A 137 -16.57 -2.71 11.26
C ILE A 137 -17.09 -2.54 9.84
N TYR A 138 -18.38 -2.22 9.69
CA TYR A 138 -18.99 -1.95 8.38
C TYR A 138 -18.22 -0.90 7.58
N ASN A 139 -17.99 0.27 8.19
CA ASN A 139 -17.31 1.39 7.52
C ASN A 139 -15.84 1.06 7.20
N ASN A 140 -15.14 0.34 8.09
CA ASN A 140 -13.78 -0.12 7.82
C ASN A 140 -13.70 -1.06 6.61
N ILE A 141 -14.70 -1.94 6.40
CA ILE A 141 -14.74 -2.84 5.25
C ILE A 141 -15.15 -2.08 3.98
N SER A 142 -16.18 -1.23 4.06
CA SER A 142 -16.69 -0.47 2.91
C SER A 142 -15.75 0.62 2.42
N MET A 143 -14.70 0.96 3.18
CA MET A 143 -13.71 1.95 2.78
C MET A 143 -13.03 1.62 1.45
N GLY A 144 -12.86 0.33 1.13
CA GLY A 144 -12.32 -0.11 -0.16
C GLY A 144 -13.26 0.13 -1.36
N LYS A 145 -14.56 0.33 -1.09
CA LYS A 145 -15.61 0.65 -2.08
C LYS A 145 -16.70 1.46 -1.37
N PRO A 146 -16.62 2.80 -1.35
CA PRO A 146 -17.54 3.65 -0.57
C PRO A 146 -19.02 3.53 -0.93
N ASP A 147 -19.34 3.10 -2.15
CA ASP A 147 -20.67 2.85 -2.67
C ASP A 147 -21.09 1.36 -2.61
N ALA A 148 -20.37 0.54 -1.84
CA ALA A 148 -20.68 -0.87 -1.67
C ALA A 148 -22.06 -1.06 -1.02
N THR A 149 -22.84 -1.99 -1.57
CA THR A 149 -24.09 -2.42 -0.93
C THR A 149 -23.79 -3.24 0.33
N GLU A 150 -24.79 -3.37 1.21
CA GLU A 150 -24.66 -4.19 2.43
C GLU A 150 -24.32 -5.65 2.09
N GLU A 151 -24.91 -6.19 1.04
CA GLU A 151 -24.64 -7.55 0.55
C GLU A 151 -23.18 -7.69 0.10
N GLU A 152 -22.63 -6.70 -0.60
CA GLU A 152 -21.23 -6.72 -1.03
C GLU A 152 -20.26 -6.71 0.16
N VAL A 153 -20.56 -5.92 1.20
CA VAL A 153 -19.77 -5.89 2.43
C VAL A 153 -19.80 -7.24 3.16
N TYR A 154 -20.99 -7.86 3.27
CA TYR A 154 -21.15 -9.17 3.89
C TYR A 154 -20.44 -10.28 3.10
N GLU A 155 -20.54 -10.25 1.78
CA GLU A 155 -19.82 -11.20 0.92
C GLU A 155 -18.30 -11.03 1.01
N ALA A 156 -17.79 -9.80 1.10
CA ALA A 156 -16.38 -9.54 1.35
C ALA A 156 -15.93 -10.14 2.70
N ALA A 157 -16.71 -9.94 3.76
CA ALA A 157 -16.44 -10.51 5.08
C ALA A 157 -16.46 -12.04 5.07
N LYS A 158 -17.40 -12.67 4.35
CA LYS A 158 -17.45 -14.13 4.18
C LYS A 158 -16.22 -14.66 3.45
N LYS A 159 -15.82 -14.01 2.35
CA LYS A 159 -14.60 -14.36 1.61
C LYS A 159 -13.35 -14.23 2.47
N ALA A 160 -13.27 -13.20 3.30
CA ALA A 160 -12.19 -12.98 4.25
C ALA A 160 -12.25 -13.88 5.50
N ARG A 161 -13.30 -14.72 5.63
CA ARG A 161 -13.52 -15.62 6.79
C ARG A 161 -13.68 -14.90 8.13
N CYS A 162 -14.14 -13.65 8.14
CA CYS A 162 -14.41 -12.90 9.36
C CYS A 162 -15.91 -12.66 9.62
N TYR A 163 -16.80 -13.05 8.72
CA TYR A 163 -18.25 -12.82 8.85
C TYR A 163 -18.81 -13.41 10.16
N ASP A 164 -18.55 -14.69 10.45
CA ASP A 164 -19.07 -15.36 11.65
C ASP A 164 -18.54 -14.74 12.93
N PHE A 165 -17.26 -14.35 12.92
CA PHE A 165 -16.64 -13.62 14.02
C PHE A 165 -17.35 -12.28 14.28
N ILE A 166 -17.61 -11.51 13.23
CA ILE A 166 -18.28 -10.21 13.32
C ILE A 166 -19.70 -10.40 13.84
N MET A 167 -20.45 -11.36 13.32
CA MET A 167 -21.83 -11.64 13.74
C MET A 167 -21.95 -12.15 15.17
N ALA A 168 -20.86 -12.68 15.76
CA ALA A 168 -20.80 -13.07 17.15
C ALA A 168 -20.61 -11.87 18.12
N LEU A 169 -20.27 -10.69 17.62
CA LEU A 169 -20.16 -9.47 18.41
C LEU A 169 -21.56 -8.93 18.77
N PRO A 170 -21.73 -8.27 19.93
CA PRO A 170 -23.04 -7.74 20.35
C PRO A 170 -23.73 -6.84 19.31
N ASP A 171 -22.98 -5.99 18.64
CA ASP A 171 -23.49 -5.04 17.64
C ASP A 171 -23.14 -5.47 16.20
N GLY A 172 -22.61 -6.69 16.00
CA GLY A 172 -22.25 -7.22 14.69
C GLY A 172 -21.38 -6.24 13.90
N PHE A 173 -21.75 -5.97 12.67
CA PHE A 173 -21.06 -5.02 11.77
C PHE A 173 -21.09 -3.57 12.25
N GLN A 174 -22.00 -3.21 13.15
CA GLN A 174 -22.08 -1.86 13.73
C GLN A 174 -21.18 -1.70 14.97
N THR A 175 -20.46 -2.75 15.35
CA THR A 175 -19.46 -2.67 16.42
C THR A 175 -18.40 -1.63 16.07
N VAL A 176 -18.22 -0.63 16.96
CA VAL A 176 -17.20 0.41 16.81
C VAL A 176 -15.85 -0.15 17.24
N ILE A 177 -14.88 -0.05 16.36
CA ILE A 177 -13.49 -0.46 16.61
C ILE A 177 -12.74 0.75 17.16
N GLY A 178 -11.98 0.57 18.24
CA GLY A 178 -11.04 1.58 18.72
C GLY A 178 -9.85 1.72 17.78
N GLU A 179 -9.10 2.83 17.93
CA GLU A 179 -7.91 3.11 17.13
C GLU A 179 -6.94 1.91 17.15
N GLY A 180 -6.51 1.50 15.95
CA GLY A 180 -5.60 0.36 15.79
C GLY A 180 -6.20 -1.01 16.13
N GLY A 181 -7.53 -1.15 16.28
CA GLY A 181 -8.19 -2.42 16.58
C GLY A 181 -8.20 -2.79 18.07
N ALA A 182 -7.97 -1.85 18.97
CA ALA A 182 -7.80 -2.07 20.41
C ALA A 182 -9.00 -2.75 21.10
N THR A 183 -10.17 -2.84 20.46
CA THR A 183 -11.41 -3.44 20.99
C THR A 183 -11.70 -4.84 20.43
N LEU A 184 -10.87 -5.36 19.54
CA LEU A 184 -11.08 -6.67 18.88
C LEU A 184 -10.19 -7.79 19.46
N SER A 185 -9.70 -7.68 20.68
CA SER A 185 -8.88 -8.69 21.37
C SER A 185 -9.70 -9.69 22.14
#